data_8e3454004a785d75c738bc3d8c4e32d0
#
_entry.id   8e3454004a785d75c738bc3d8c4e32d0
#
_cell.length_a   1.000
_cell.length_b   1.000
_cell.length_c   1.000
_cell.angle_alpha   90.00
_cell.angle_beta   90.00
_cell.angle_gamma   90.00
#
_symmetry.space_group_name_H-M   'P 1'
#
loop_
_entity.id
_entity.type
_entity.pdbx_description
1 polymer ?
#
loop_
_entity_poly.entity_id
_entity_poly.type
_entity_poly.pdbx_seq_one_letter_code
_entity_poly.pdbx_strand_id
1 'polypeptide(L)'
;MKKDASSNKNTACLALADGTLFFGKGFGSTGEATAELCFNTSITGYQEILTDPSYASQIVTFTFPHIGNVGVNTEDAETQNPAAEGLIVKWDPTQPSNWRSSEHLSDWLNKYNLLGMGGVDTRRLTRAIRILGAPHVALAHNPDGIFDTAELIKSAKHFSGLEGLDLAKEVTCHQTYKWDEMRWAWPKGFEKQNHAKHKVVAIDYGAKRNILRCLASAGCDATVLPASSSADEVLAHKPDGVFLSNGPGDPTATGKYAVPVIQYLLKNTDLPIFGICLGHQMLALALGAKTIKMNHGHHGANHPVKEHSSGKVEITSMNHGFAVDAQTLPKGVEETHVSLFDGSNCGIKMSGRPVFSVQHHPEASPGPQDSFYLFNQFVATME
;
A
#
# COMPACT_ATOMS: atom_id res chain seq x y z
N MET A 1 12.32 -38.92 28.03
CA MET A 1 11.72 -37.73 27.39
C MET A 1 10.75 -38.24 26.32
N LYS A 2 9.44 -38.19 26.57
CA LYS A 2 8.44 -38.44 25.51
C LYS A 2 8.50 -37.25 24.56
N LYS A 3 8.88 -37.44 23.29
CA LYS A 3 8.65 -36.44 22.26
C LYS A 3 7.16 -36.27 22.13
N ASP A 4 6.66 -35.07 22.42
CA ASP A 4 5.27 -34.72 22.18
C ASP A 4 4.97 -34.92 20.69
N ALA A 5 4.09 -35.84 20.40
CA ALA A 5 3.61 -36.15 19.04
C ALA A 5 2.70 -35.01 18.46
N SER A 6 2.50 -33.91 19.22
CA SER A 6 1.65 -32.77 18.85
C SER A 6 2.34 -31.76 17.91
N SER A 7 3.65 -31.89 17.65
CA SER A 7 4.45 -30.86 16.96
C SER A 7 4.38 -30.86 15.43
N ASN A 8 3.62 -31.77 14.80
CA ASN A 8 3.66 -31.96 13.34
C ASN A 8 2.30 -31.81 12.62
N LYS A 9 1.28 -31.28 13.31
CA LYS A 9 -0.04 -31.10 12.72
C LYS A 9 -0.11 -29.78 11.96
N ASN A 10 -0.52 -29.82 10.69
CA ASN A 10 -0.85 -28.60 9.95
C ASN A 10 -2.15 -28.03 10.49
N THR A 11 -2.11 -26.79 10.95
CA THR A 11 -3.27 -26.06 11.49
C THR A 11 -3.70 -24.90 10.60
N ALA A 12 -3.02 -24.71 9.45
CA ALA A 12 -3.44 -23.78 8.42
C ALA A 12 -3.39 -24.42 7.03
N CYS A 13 -4.31 -23.99 6.18
CA CYS A 13 -4.42 -24.39 4.78
C CYS A 13 -4.64 -23.15 3.91
N LEU A 14 -3.83 -23.00 2.86
CA LEU A 14 -4.04 -22.02 1.79
C LEU A 14 -4.47 -22.78 0.54
N ALA A 15 -5.65 -22.45 0.02
CA ALA A 15 -6.19 -22.99 -1.21
C ALA A 15 -6.19 -21.91 -2.31
N LEU A 16 -5.56 -22.21 -3.45
CA LEU A 16 -5.59 -21.35 -4.62
C LEU A 16 -6.80 -21.73 -5.50
N ALA A 17 -7.30 -20.78 -6.26
CA ALA A 17 -8.44 -20.97 -7.15
C ALA A 17 -8.21 -22.05 -8.23
N ASP A 18 -6.94 -22.34 -8.59
CA ASP A 18 -6.59 -23.43 -9.52
C ASP A 18 -6.64 -24.83 -8.89
N GLY A 19 -6.87 -24.92 -7.57
CA GLY A 19 -6.90 -26.16 -6.80
C GLY A 19 -5.59 -26.50 -6.10
N THR A 20 -4.54 -25.68 -6.26
CA THR A 20 -3.26 -25.89 -5.56
C THR A 20 -3.43 -25.63 -4.06
N LEU A 21 -2.90 -26.53 -3.24
CA LEU A 21 -2.96 -26.43 -1.77
C LEU A 21 -1.57 -26.29 -1.17
N PHE A 22 -1.47 -25.44 -0.15
CA PHE A 22 -0.33 -25.33 0.75
C PHE A 22 -0.81 -25.57 2.19
N PHE A 23 -0.04 -26.33 2.94
CA PHE A 23 -0.32 -26.60 4.36
C PHE A 23 0.82 -26.08 5.22
N GLY A 24 0.47 -25.62 6.41
CA GLY A 24 1.44 -25.09 7.37
C GLY A 24 0.83 -24.96 8.77
N LYS A 25 1.44 -24.16 9.60
CA LYS A 25 0.99 -23.86 10.96
C LYS A 25 0.28 -22.52 10.98
N GLY A 26 -0.90 -22.47 11.55
CA GLY A 26 -1.63 -21.25 11.79
C GLY A 26 -1.10 -20.53 13.04
N PHE A 27 -1.12 -19.22 12.99
CA PHE A 27 -0.90 -18.32 14.13
C PHE A 27 -1.78 -17.07 13.96
N GLY A 28 -1.90 -16.25 15.00
CA GLY A 28 -2.93 -15.21 15.02
C GLY A 28 -4.33 -15.80 15.15
N SER A 29 -5.33 -15.14 14.61
CA SER A 29 -6.74 -15.56 14.75
C SER A 29 -7.07 -16.84 14.00
N THR A 30 -8.11 -17.54 14.45
CA THR A 30 -8.71 -18.68 13.77
C THR A 30 -9.84 -18.22 12.87
N GLY A 31 -10.11 -18.99 11.79
CA GLY A 31 -11.15 -18.67 10.82
C GLY A 31 -10.69 -18.81 9.39
N GLU A 32 -11.37 -18.11 8.48
CA GLU A 32 -11.11 -18.15 7.05
C GLU A 32 -11.11 -16.73 6.49
N ALA A 33 -10.26 -16.48 5.49
CA ALA A 33 -10.22 -15.24 4.71
C ALA A 33 -10.03 -15.55 3.23
N THR A 34 -10.70 -14.81 2.36
CA THR A 34 -10.60 -14.93 0.91
C THR A 34 -10.12 -13.62 0.32
N ALA A 35 -9.09 -13.66 -0.52
CA ALA A 35 -8.43 -12.44 -1.01
C ALA A 35 -7.62 -12.71 -2.29
N GLU A 36 -7.08 -11.64 -2.89
CA GLU A 36 -5.99 -11.74 -3.87
C GLU A 36 -4.66 -12.00 -3.14
N LEU A 37 -3.86 -12.92 -3.64
CA LEU A 37 -2.56 -13.24 -3.04
C LEU A 37 -1.45 -12.44 -3.70
N CYS A 38 -0.72 -11.67 -2.92
CA CYS A 38 0.51 -11.00 -3.35
C CYS A 38 1.74 -11.49 -2.58
N PHE A 39 2.93 -11.07 -3.00
CA PHE A 39 4.15 -11.27 -2.23
C PHE A 39 4.86 -9.93 -2.02
N ASN A 40 5.56 -9.78 -0.91
CA ASN A 40 6.38 -8.62 -0.61
C ASN A 40 7.83 -9.03 -0.37
N THR A 41 8.76 -8.29 -0.98
CA THR A 41 10.21 -8.58 -0.93
C THR A 41 10.97 -7.78 0.15
N SER A 42 10.29 -6.95 0.91
CA SER A 42 10.90 -6.16 1.98
C SER A 42 11.49 -7.05 3.08
N ILE A 43 12.67 -6.68 3.57
CA ILE A 43 13.36 -7.42 4.64
C ILE A 43 12.94 -6.95 6.05
N THR A 44 12.18 -5.87 6.15
CA THR A 44 11.69 -5.25 7.39
C THR A 44 10.37 -4.55 7.11
N GLY A 45 9.70 -4.04 8.16
CA GLY A 45 8.50 -3.23 8.01
C GLY A 45 7.22 -4.05 7.80
N TYR A 46 7.15 -5.27 8.32
CA TYR A 46 5.96 -6.11 8.16
C TYR A 46 4.72 -5.53 8.82
N GLN A 47 4.86 -4.77 9.92
CA GLN A 47 3.72 -4.11 10.57
C GLN A 47 3.22 -2.95 9.71
N GLU A 48 4.11 -2.14 9.17
CA GLU A 48 3.79 -1.06 8.24
C GLU A 48 3.10 -1.62 6.99
N ILE A 49 3.57 -2.74 6.44
CA ILE A 49 2.97 -3.43 5.29
C ILE A 49 1.55 -3.89 5.62
N LEU A 50 1.34 -4.58 6.76
CA LEU A 50 0.03 -5.09 7.15
C LEU A 50 -0.98 -3.97 7.47
N THR A 51 -0.49 -2.79 7.86
CA THR A 51 -1.32 -1.61 8.17
C THR A 51 -1.41 -0.60 7.02
N ASP A 52 -0.73 -0.83 5.88
CA ASP A 52 -0.89 -0.01 4.69
C ASP A 52 -2.26 -0.29 4.03
N PRO A 53 -3.14 0.72 3.90
CA PRO A 53 -4.46 0.54 3.30
C PRO A 53 -4.42 -0.03 1.88
N SER A 54 -3.33 0.17 1.16
CA SER A 54 -3.15 -0.34 -0.21
C SER A 54 -3.18 -1.89 -0.30
N TYR A 55 -3.07 -2.60 0.84
CA TYR A 55 -3.23 -4.07 0.89
C TYR A 55 -4.65 -4.55 1.23
N ALA A 56 -5.65 -3.67 1.22
CA ALA A 56 -7.04 -4.09 1.43
C ALA A 56 -7.45 -5.19 0.44
N SER A 57 -8.14 -6.21 0.94
CA SER A 57 -8.53 -7.42 0.20
C SER A 57 -7.35 -8.25 -0.36
N GLN A 58 -6.17 -8.17 0.27
CA GLN A 58 -4.99 -8.97 -0.09
C GLN A 58 -4.45 -9.78 1.09
N ILE A 59 -3.95 -10.98 0.80
CA ILE A 59 -3.10 -11.77 1.71
C ILE A 59 -1.65 -11.64 1.26
N VAL A 60 -0.77 -11.25 2.19
CA VAL A 60 0.63 -10.92 1.87
C VAL A 60 1.55 -12.10 2.17
N THR A 61 2.23 -12.61 1.14
CA THR A 61 3.34 -13.56 1.31
C THR A 61 4.65 -12.82 1.51
N PHE A 62 5.25 -12.91 2.68
CA PHE A 62 6.57 -12.34 2.93
C PHE A 62 7.67 -13.28 2.40
N THR A 63 8.52 -12.75 1.51
CA THR A 63 9.65 -13.54 0.96
C THR A 63 10.82 -13.60 1.93
N PHE A 64 10.96 -12.61 2.82
CA PHE A 64 11.95 -12.62 3.88
C PHE A 64 11.58 -13.65 4.95
N PRO A 65 12.51 -14.55 5.33
CA PRO A 65 12.15 -15.72 6.13
C PRO A 65 11.89 -15.43 7.61
N HIS A 66 12.43 -14.34 8.16
CA HIS A 66 12.36 -14.02 9.59
C HIS A 66 11.42 -12.84 9.86
N ILE A 67 10.11 -13.14 9.91
CA ILE A 67 9.07 -12.16 10.24
C ILE A 67 8.69 -12.30 11.72
N GLY A 68 8.44 -11.18 12.40
CA GLY A 68 8.10 -11.12 13.82
C GLY A 68 9.28 -10.85 14.76
N ASN A 69 10.51 -10.88 14.28
CA ASN A 69 11.73 -10.67 15.06
C ASN A 69 11.86 -9.28 15.69
N VAL A 70 11.23 -8.26 15.12
CA VAL A 70 11.17 -6.90 15.69
C VAL A 70 10.03 -6.77 16.71
N GLY A 71 9.05 -7.68 16.71
CA GLY A 71 7.80 -7.53 17.45
C GLY A 71 6.86 -6.54 16.78
N VAL A 72 5.93 -6.02 17.54
CA VAL A 72 4.97 -4.99 17.13
C VAL A 72 5.03 -3.83 18.12
N ASN A 73 4.74 -2.62 17.67
CA ASN A 73 4.71 -1.42 18.50
C ASN A 73 3.69 -0.41 17.98
N THR A 74 3.44 0.67 18.73
CA THR A 74 2.43 1.68 18.39
C THR A 74 2.89 2.70 17.34
N GLU A 75 4.18 2.75 17.02
CA GLU A 75 4.75 3.75 16.12
C GLU A 75 4.79 3.29 14.66
N ASP A 76 5.00 1.98 14.44
CA ASP A 76 5.19 1.39 13.11
C ASP A 76 3.85 1.00 12.43
N ALA A 77 2.83 1.83 12.59
CA ALA A 77 1.51 1.62 12.00
C ALA A 77 1.14 2.75 11.03
N GLU A 78 0.76 2.39 9.81
CA GLU A 78 0.34 3.32 8.76
C GLU A 78 -1.13 3.71 8.86
N THR A 79 -1.95 2.87 9.51
CA THR A 79 -3.34 3.17 9.88
C THR A 79 -3.66 2.61 11.26
N GLN A 80 -4.83 2.97 11.78
CA GLN A 80 -5.26 2.48 13.10
C GLN A 80 -5.53 0.97 13.10
N ASN A 81 -6.13 0.47 12.03
CA ASN A 81 -6.46 -0.95 11.85
C ASN A 81 -5.68 -1.51 10.66
N PRO A 82 -5.22 -2.77 10.73
CA PRO A 82 -4.65 -3.46 9.57
C PRO A 82 -5.65 -3.50 8.41
N ALA A 83 -5.12 -3.41 7.19
CA ALA A 83 -5.91 -3.47 5.97
C ALA A 83 -5.75 -4.80 5.22
N ALA A 84 -4.63 -5.50 5.41
CA ALA A 84 -4.41 -6.84 4.84
C ALA A 84 -5.33 -7.87 5.49
N GLU A 85 -5.77 -8.88 4.72
CA GLU A 85 -6.63 -9.98 5.18
C GLU A 85 -5.87 -11.10 5.90
N GLY A 86 -4.53 -11.11 5.80
CA GLY A 86 -3.68 -12.09 6.44
C GLY A 86 -2.26 -12.08 5.90
N LEU A 87 -1.43 -12.96 6.47
CA LEU A 87 -0.03 -13.09 6.06
C LEU A 87 0.45 -14.53 6.00
N ILE A 88 1.41 -14.76 5.11
CA ILE A 88 2.07 -16.05 4.94
C ILE A 88 3.58 -15.85 5.07
N VAL A 89 4.20 -16.67 5.93
CA VAL A 89 5.62 -16.57 6.25
C VAL A 89 6.32 -17.93 6.17
N LYS A 90 7.63 -17.91 5.98
CA LYS A 90 8.42 -19.15 5.90
C LYS A 90 8.55 -19.84 7.26
N TRP A 91 8.85 -19.10 8.31
CA TRP A 91 9.03 -19.60 9.67
C TRP A 91 7.97 -19.03 10.58
N ASP A 92 7.58 -19.78 11.60
CA ASP A 92 6.70 -19.25 12.65
C ASP A 92 7.33 -17.99 13.26
N PRO A 93 6.55 -16.95 13.58
CA PRO A 93 7.07 -15.75 14.24
C PRO A 93 7.82 -16.10 15.53
N THR A 94 9.05 -15.60 15.65
CA THR A 94 9.88 -15.81 16.85
C THR A 94 9.54 -14.80 17.94
N GLN A 95 9.98 -15.10 19.18
CA GLN A 95 9.97 -14.09 20.23
C GLN A 95 10.77 -12.87 19.77
N PRO A 96 10.25 -11.66 19.94
CA PRO A 96 10.93 -10.46 19.48
C PRO A 96 12.20 -10.20 20.30
N SER A 97 13.23 -9.68 19.63
CA SER A 97 14.51 -9.31 20.24
C SER A 97 14.91 -7.86 19.92
N ASN A 98 13.93 -6.98 19.76
CA ASN A 98 14.13 -5.55 19.50
C ASN A 98 13.60 -4.73 20.67
N TRP A 99 14.32 -3.67 21.05
CA TRP A 99 13.96 -2.77 22.16
C TRP A 99 12.63 -2.02 21.93
N ARG A 100 12.21 -1.85 20.68
CA ARG A 100 10.93 -1.21 20.32
C ARG A 100 9.71 -2.14 20.45
N SER A 101 9.94 -3.44 20.67
CA SER A 101 8.82 -4.39 20.79
C SER A 101 7.98 -4.12 22.02
N SER A 102 6.70 -3.92 21.82
CA SER A 102 5.69 -3.85 22.89
C SER A 102 4.81 -5.10 22.97
N GLU A 103 4.72 -5.86 21.87
CA GLU A 103 3.82 -7.01 21.73
C GLU A 103 4.38 -8.04 20.75
N HIS A 104 4.02 -9.31 20.92
CA HIS A 104 4.35 -10.38 19.97
C HIS A 104 3.43 -10.30 18.75
N LEU A 105 3.96 -10.59 17.54
CA LEU A 105 3.19 -10.49 16.30
C LEU A 105 1.89 -11.34 16.33
N SER A 106 1.95 -12.56 16.85
CA SER A 106 0.74 -13.42 16.92
C SER A 106 -0.34 -12.85 17.82
N ASP A 107 0.01 -12.20 18.93
CA ASP A 107 -0.94 -11.59 19.85
C ASP A 107 -1.61 -10.37 19.19
N TRP A 108 -0.81 -9.57 18.51
CA TRP A 108 -1.30 -8.44 17.72
C TRP A 108 -2.26 -8.89 16.60
N LEU A 109 -1.93 -9.97 15.87
CA LEU A 109 -2.83 -10.52 14.85
C LEU A 109 -4.16 -10.98 15.46
N ASN A 110 -4.13 -11.64 16.62
CA ASN A 110 -5.34 -12.05 17.36
C ASN A 110 -6.23 -10.85 17.70
N LYS A 111 -5.62 -9.75 18.16
CA LYS A 111 -6.32 -8.53 18.51
C LYS A 111 -7.09 -7.91 17.35
N TYR A 112 -6.58 -8.05 16.14
CA TYR A 112 -7.18 -7.51 14.92
C TYR A 112 -7.88 -8.56 14.05
N ASN A 113 -8.09 -9.77 14.55
CA ASN A 113 -8.73 -10.88 13.81
C ASN A 113 -8.04 -11.25 12.50
N LEU A 114 -6.71 -11.12 12.45
CA LEU A 114 -5.92 -11.47 11.27
C LEU A 114 -5.38 -12.90 11.35
N LEU A 115 -5.42 -13.59 10.21
CA LEU A 115 -4.88 -14.93 10.06
C LEU A 115 -3.41 -14.88 9.65
N GLY A 116 -2.60 -15.75 10.25
CA GLY A 116 -1.22 -15.99 9.86
C GLY A 116 -0.98 -17.46 9.54
N MET A 117 -0.11 -17.71 8.57
CA MET A 117 0.32 -19.06 8.21
C MET A 117 1.85 -19.14 8.10
N GLY A 118 2.47 -19.98 8.90
CA GLY A 118 3.92 -20.26 8.92
C GLY A 118 4.25 -21.68 8.42
N GLY A 119 5.55 -21.95 8.27
CA GLY A 119 6.03 -23.26 7.83
C GLY A 119 5.83 -23.55 6.33
N VAL A 120 5.64 -22.51 5.51
CA VAL A 120 5.34 -22.63 4.08
C VAL A 120 6.61 -22.43 3.25
N ASP A 121 6.73 -23.16 2.15
CA ASP A 121 7.70 -22.84 1.09
C ASP A 121 7.27 -21.56 0.34
N THR A 122 7.60 -20.38 0.93
CA THR A 122 7.28 -19.07 0.37
C THR A 122 7.94 -18.83 -0.98
N ARG A 123 9.08 -19.48 -1.28
CA ARG A 123 9.72 -19.41 -2.61
C ARG A 123 8.86 -20.11 -3.67
N ARG A 124 8.35 -21.32 -3.37
CA ARG A 124 7.42 -22.03 -4.26
C ARG A 124 6.14 -21.21 -4.46
N LEU A 125 5.61 -20.63 -3.39
CA LEU A 125 4.41 -19.82 -3.44
C LEU A 125 4.61 -18.55 -4.28
N THR A 126 5.72 -17.82 -4.08
CA THR A 126 6.07 -16.63 -4.89
C THR A 126 6.21 -16.99 -6.38
N ARG A 127 6.78 -18.14 -6.71
CA ARG A 127 6.84 -18.61 -8.10
C ARG A 127 5.44 -18.89 -8.67
N ALA A 128 4.55 -19.48 -7.88
CA ALA A 128 3.16 -19.69 -8.30
C ALA A 128 2.46 -18.36 -8.57
N ILE A 129 2.59 -17.36 -7.69
CA ILE A 129 2.03 -16.01 -7.88
C ILE A 129 2.52 -15.40 -9.20
N ARG A 130 3.82 -15.47 -9.50
CA ARG A 130 4.39 -14.91 -10.73
C ARG A 130 3.89 -15.60 -12.00
N ILE A 131 3.60 -16.89 -11.94
CA ILE A 131 3.12 -17.67 -13.09
C ILE A 131 1.62 -17.47 -13.28
N LEU A 132 0.84 -17.50 -12.21
CA LEU A 132 -0.62 -17.45 -12.24
C LEU A 132 -1.16 -16.01 -12.34
N GLY A 133 -0.36 -15.01 -11.96
CA GLY A 133 -0.76 -13.62 -11.98
C GLY A 133 -1.68 -13.26 -10.81
N ALA A 134 -1.12 -12.99 -9.62
CA ALA A 134 -1.84 -12.60 -8.41
C ALA A 134 -3.10 -13.46 -8.17
N PRO A 135 -2.96 -14.77 -7.82
CA PRO A 135 -4.07 -15.68 -7.75
C PRO A 135 -5.03 -15.35 -6.61
N HIS A 136 -6.31 -15.69 -6.79
CA HIS A 136 -7.29 -15.66 -5.73
C HIS A 136 -7.10 -16.88 -4.81
N VAL A 137 -7.22 -16.66 -3.51
CA VAL A 137 -6.96 -17.66 -2.49
C VAL A 137 -7.97 -17.63 -1.36
N ALA A 138 -8.12 -18.76 -0.67
CA ALA A 138 -8.74 -18.86 0.64
C ALA A 138 -7.72 -19.38 1.64
N LEU A 139 -7.50 -18.66 2.73
CA LEU A 139 -6.64 -19.03 3.85
C LEU A 139 -7.51 -19.44 5.02
N ALA A 140 -7.28 -20.64 5.58
CA ALA A 140 -7.95 -21.13 6.77
C ALA A 140 -6.94 -21.40 7.88
N HIS A 141 -7.27 -21.01 9.11
CA HIS A 141 -6.58 -21.40 10.35
C HIS A 141 -7.56 -22.12 11.27
N ASN A 142 -7.36 -23.42 11.44
CA ASN A 142 -8.13 -24.27 12.34
C ASN A 142 -7.18 -25.08 13.24
N PRO A 143 -7.16 -24.85 14.57
CA PRO A 143 -6.29 -25.59 15.51
C PRO A 143 -6.46 -27.11 15.46
N ASP A 144 -7.66 -27.58 15.07
CA ASP A 144 -7.92 -29.00 14.90
C ASP A 144 -7.35 -29.58 13.59
N GLY A 145 -6.82 -28.74 12.69
CA GLY A 145 -6.23 -29.14 11.41
C GLY A 145 -7.22 -29.87 10.50
N ILE A 146 -8.50 -29.56 10.63
CA ILE A 146 -9.57 -30.12 9.80
C ILE A 146 -9.99 -29.04 8.80
N PHE A 147 -9.90 -29.31 7.51
CA PHE A 147 -10.20 -28.36 6.45
C PHE A 147 -11.13 -28.99 5.41
N ASP A 148 -12.18 -28.29 5.03
CA ASP A 148 -12.91 -28.58 3.81
C ASP A 148 -12.20 -27.90 2.64
N THR A 149 -11.22 -28.62 2.07
CA THR A 149 -10.40 -28.07 0.97
C THR A 149 -11.21 -27.81 -0.29
N ALA A 150 -12.33 -28.53 -0.50
CA ALA A 150 -13.21 -28.30 -1.64
C ALA A 150 -13.95 -26.97 -1.51
N GLU A 151 -14.47 -26.66 -0.31
CA GLU A 151 -15.13 -25.37 -0.04
C GLU A 151 -14.14 -24.21 -0.07
N LEU A 152 -12.90 -24.38 0.46
CA LEU A 152 -11.85 -23.36 0.36
C LEU A 152 -11.51 -23.03 -1.11
N ILE A 153 -11.34 -24.04 -1.96
CA ILE A 153 -11.08 -23.83 -3.41
C ILE A 153 -12.27 -23.14 -4.06
N LYS A 154 -13.49 -23.50 -3.69
CA LYS A 154 -14.71 -22.87 -4.20
C LYS A 154 -14.79 -21.41 -3.77
N SER A 155 -14.49 -21.08 -2.51
CA SER A 155 -14.43 -19.70 -2.01
C SER A 155 -13.38 -18.87 -2.77
N ALA A 156 -12.18 -19.42 -2.97
CA ALA A 156 -11.13 -18.78 -3.78
C ALA A 156 -11.59 -18.50 -5.22
N LYS A 157 -12.31 -19.44 -5.85
CA LYS A 157 -12.87 -19.25 -7.21
C LYS A 157 -13.96 -18.19 -7.30
N HIS A 158 -14.73 -17.99 -6.24
CA HIS A 158 -15.84 -17.04 -6.23
C HIS A 158 -15.40 -15.62 -5.84
N PHE A 159 -14.16 -15.43 -5.38
CA PHE A 159 -13.63 -14.11 -5.13
C PHE A 159 -13.55 -13.34 -6.46
N SER A 160 -14.10 -12.12 -6.47
CA SER A 160 -14.21 -11.31 -7.70
C SER A 160 -12.86 -10.74 -8.19
N GLY A 161 -11.82 -10.80 -7.37
CA GLY A 161 -10.57 -10.08 -7.60
C GLY A 161 -10.67 -8.59 -7.27
N LEU A 162 -9.60 -7.86 -7.54
CA LEU A 162 -9.55 -6.41 -7.27
C LEU A 162 -10.09 -5.56 -8.43
N GLU A 163 -10.24 -6.12 -9.64
CA GLU A 163 -10.79 -5.39 -10.78
C GLU A 163 -12.26 -5.02 -10.53
N GLY A 164 -12.56 -3.75 -10.75
CA GLY A 164 -13.90 -3.19 -10.52
C GLY A 164 -14.23 -2.86 -9.08
N LEU A 165 -13.36 -3.18 -8.10
CA LEU A 165 -13.58 -2.89 -6.68
C LEU A 165 -13.12 -1.47 -6.33
N ASP A 166 -14.04 -0.68 -5.75
CA ASP A 166 -13.75 0.64 -5.18
C ASP A 166 -13.41 0.53 -3.69
N LEU A 167 -12.20 0.04 -3.39
CA LEU A 167 -11.75 -0.13 -2.02
C LEU A 167 -11.34 1.20 -1.35
N ALA A 168 -11.09 2.25 -2.13
CA ALA A 168 -10.77 3.56 -1.58
C ALA A 168 -11.90 4.10 -0.70
N LYS A 169 -13.18 3.82 -1.03
CA LYS A 169 -14.33 4.17 -0.19
C LYS A 169 -14.38 3.46 1.15
N GLU A 170 -13.78 2.27 1.24
CA GLU A 170 -13.81 1.46 2.46
C GLU A 170 -12.74 1.90 3.46
N VAL A 171 -11.62 2.44 2.95
CA VAL A 171 -10.46 2.80 3.79
C VAL A 171 -10.30 4.31 4.01
N THR A 172 -11.00 5.15 3.27
CA THR A 172 -10.95 6.61 3.40
C THR A 172 -11.45 7.09 4.77
N CYS A 173 -10.99 8.25 5.20
CA CYS A 173 -11.53 8.88 6.40
C CYS A 173 -13.02 9.24 6.25
N HIS A 174 -13.79 9.16 7.33
CA HIS A 174 -15.21 9.49 7.33
C HIS A 174 -15.48 10.98 7.54
N GLN A 175 -14.50 11.73 8.07
CA GLN A 175 -14.61 13.15 8.39
C GLN A 175 -13.31 13.86 8.06
N THR A 176 -13.42 15.11 7.65
CA THR A 176 -12.26 16.00 7.47
C THR A 176 -11.52 16.20 8.79
N TYR A 177 -10.19 16.12 8.73
CA TYR A 177 -9.33 16.34 9.90
C TYR A 177 -8.02 17.05 9.52
N LYS A 178 -7.35 17.60 10.51
CA LYS A 178 -6.03 18.21 10.40
C LYS A 178 -4.95 17.21 10.78
N TRP A 179 -3.80 17.28 10.10
CA TRP A 179 -2.62 16.49 10.43
C TRP A 179 -1.44 17.39 10.76
N ASP A 180 -0.83 17.18 11.93
CA ASP A 180 0.29 17.99 12.43
C ASP A 180 1.52 17.16 12.85
N GLU A 181 1.45 15.82 12.79
CA GLU A 181 2.55 14.96 13.20
C GLU A 181 3.61 14.90 12.10
N MET A 182 4.88 15.12 12.47
CA MET A 182 6.04 15.03 11.58
C MET A 182 6.63 13.62 11.56
N ARG A 183 7.58 13.40 10.66
CA ARG A 183 8.33 12.13 10.57
C ARG A 183 9.03 11.82 11.88
N TRP A 184 9.14 10.52 12.16
CA TRP A 184 9.86 10.02 13.33
C TRP A 184 11.34 10.44 13.30
N ALA A 185 11.85 10.91 14.43
CA ALA A 185 13.24 11.33 14.59
C ALA A 185 13.78 10.88 15.96
N TRP A 186 14.95 10.24 15.95
CA TRP A 186 15.61 9.86 17.18
C TRP A 186 16.17 11.10 17.94
N PRO A 187 16.06 11.18 19.28
CA PRO A 187 15.36 10.28 20.21
C PRO A 187 13.91 10.70 20.50
N LYS A 188 13.37 11.69 19.81
CA LYS A 188 12.13 12.39 20.17
C LYS A 188 10.85 11.68 19.67
N GLY A 189 10.98 10.72 18.76
CA GLY A 189 9.83 10.09 18.12
C GLY A 189 9.13 11.00 17.11
N PHE A 190 7.80 11.03 17.14
CA PHE A 190 7.00 11.91 16.31
C PHE A 190 6.77 13.25 17.01
N GLU A 191 7.31 14.33 16.46
CA GLU A 191 7.07 15.70 16.93
C GLU A 191 5.91 16.33 16.16
N LYS A 192 5.28 17.35 16.74
CA LYS A 192 4.25 18.15 16.07
C LYS A 192 4.85 19.31 15.31
N GLN A 193 4.30 19.57 14.13
CA GLN A 193 4.67 20.71 13.31
C GLN A 193 4.09 22.00 13.90
N ASN A 194 4.94 23.03 14.07
CA ASN A 194 4.55 24.32 14.67
C ASN A 194 4.73 25.51 13.71
N HIS A 195 5.29 25.28 12.50
CA HIS A 195 5.68 26.34 11.56
C HIS A 195 5.30 25.98 10.12
N ALA A 196 4.01 25.63 9.90
CA ALA A 196 3.51 25.40 8.56
C ALA A 196 3.53 26.69 7.74
N LYS A 197 3.95 26.58 6.47
CA LYS A 197 4.02 27.69 5.53
C LYS A 197 2.92 27.63 4.48
N HIS A 198 2.52 26.42 4.08
CA HIS A 198 1.60 26.19 2.98
C HIS A 198 0.41 25.34 3.43
N LYS A 199 -0.79 25.72 3.01
CA LYS A 199 -2.01 24.95 3.24
C LYS A 199 -2.15 23.91 2.16
N VAL A 200 -2.19 22.65 2.53
CA VAL A 200 -2.36 21.53 1.60
C VAL A 200 -3.65 20.80 1.94
N VAL A 201 -4.50 20.61 0.93
CA VAL A 201 -5.61 19.67 1.02
C VAL A 201 -5.14 18.33 0.49
N ALA A 202 -5.19 17.29 1.33
CA ALA A 202 -4.93 15.91 0.96
C ALA A 202 -6.26 15.16 0.77
N ILE A 203 -6.51 14.63 -0.42
CA ILE A 203 -7.67 13.75 -0.68
C ILE A 203 -7.26 12.34 -0.30
N ASP A 204 -7.98 11.75 0.63
CA ASP A 204 -7.70 10.46 1.24
C ASP A 204 -8.35 9.31 0.49
N TYR A 205 -7.60 8.64 -0.38
CA TYR A 205 -8.01 7.38 -1.02
C TYR A 205 -7.56 6.14 -0.24
N GLY A 206 -6.99 6.32 0.95
CA GLY A 206 -6.34 5.33 1.78
C GLY A 206 -4.91 5.77 2.14
N ALA A 207 -4.81 6.99 2.69
CA ALA A 207 -3.53 7.63 2.98
C ALA A 207 -2.75 6.91 4.08
N LYS A 208 -1.52 6.54 3.80
CA LYS A 208 -0.55 6.14 4.83
C LYS A 208 -0.21 7.33 5.72
N ARG A 209 -0.14 7.09 7.03
CA ARG A 209 0.27 8.12 7.99
C ARG A 209 1.62 8.74 7.64
N ASN A 210 2.57 7.93 7.13
CA ASN A 210 3.88 8.45 6.81
C ASN A 210 3.89 9.42 5.64
N ILE A 211 2.94 9.35 4.71
CA ILE A 211 2.72 10.37 3.68
C ILE A 211 2.35 11.71 4.33
N LEU A 212 1.37 11.68 5.25
CA LEU A 212 0.93 12.89 5.95
C LEU A 212 2.04 13.47 6.84
N ARG A 213 2.85 12.60 7.48
CA ARG A 213 4.05 12.99 8.23
C ARG A 213 5.11 13.64 7.33
N CYS A 214 5.26 13.15 6.11
CA CYS A 214 6.18 13.74 5.13
C CYS A 214 5.72 15.12 4.68
N LEU A 215 4.42 15.31 4.41
CA LEU A 215 3.85 16.62 4.10
C LEU A 215 4.05 17.61 5.26
N ALA A 216 3.74 17.22 6.48
CA ALA A 216 3.97 18.04 7.67
C ALA A 216 5.45 18.39 7.84
N SER A 217 6.36 17.43 7.67
CA SER A 217 7.81 17.66 7.77
C SER A 217 8.35 18.56 6.67
N ALA A 218 7.70 18.60 5.50
CA ALA A 218 8.03 19.51 4.42
C ALA A 218 7.46 20.95 4.62
N GLY A 219 6.70 21.19 5.69
CA GLY A 219 6.14 22.51 6.01
C GLY A 219 4.69 22.73 5.58
N CYS A 220 3.94 21.67 5.32
CA CYS A 220 2.53 21.76 4.94
C CYS A 220 1.60 21.73 6.16
N ASP A 221 0.62 22.67 6.24
CA ASP A 221 -0.58 22.57 7.09
C ASP A 221 -1.59 21.66 6.37
N ALA A 222 -1.54 20.36 6.63
CA ALA A 222 -2.32 19.39 5.91
C ALA A 222 -3.75 19.27 6.48
N THR A 223 -4.75 19.45 5.60
CA THR A 223 -6.16 19.13 5.86
C THR A 223 -6.52 17.90 5.01
N VAL A 224 -6.94 16.82 5.66
CA VAL A 224 -7.28 15.56 5.01
C VAL A 224 -8.79 15.48 4.79
N LEU A 225 -9.21 15.25 3.55
CA LEU A 225 -10.60 15.15 3.15
C LEU A 225 -10.92 13.73 2.67
N PRO A 226 -12.17 13.27 2.86
CA PRO A 226 -12.63 12.00 2.30
C PRO A 226 -12.46 11.88 0.78
N ALA A 227 -12.29 10.66 0.29
CA ALA A 227 -12.12 10.34 -1.14
C ALA A 227 -13.22 10.91 -2.04
N SER A 228 -14.45 11.01 -1.53
CA SER A 228 -15.63 11.47 -2.26
C SER A 228 -15.87 12.99 -2.19
N SER A 229 -14.93 13.75 -1.59
CA SER A 229 -15.09 15.22 -1.48
C SER A 229 -15.14 15.88 -2.83
N SER A 230 -16.03 16.87 -2.96
CA SER A 230 -16.20 17.67 -4.17
C SER A 230 -15.07 18.71 -4.35
N ALA A 231 -14.93 19.23 -5.55
CA ALA A 231 -13.98 20.31 -5.82
C ALA A 231 -14.27 21.58 -5.00
N ASP A 232 -15.53 21.88 -4.76
CA ASP A 232 -15.94 23.05 -3.94
C ASP A 232 -15.53 22.85 -2.48
N GLU A 233 -15.66 21.64 -1.92
CA GLU A 233 -15.17 21.33 -0.59
C GLU A 233 -13.64 21.47 -0.49
N VAL A 234 -12.90 21.00 -1.48
CA VAL A 234 -11.44 21.18 -1.58
C VAL A 234 -11.09 22.67 -1.57
N LEU A 235 -11.74 23.48 -2.43
CA LEU A 235 -11.46 24.91 -2.60
C LEU A 235 -11.92 25.76 -1.42
N ALA A 236 -12.92 25.31 -0.64
CA ALA A 236 -13.38 26.00 0.57
C ALA A 236 -12.27 26.14 1.63
N HIS A 237 -11.29 25.23 1.62
CA HIS A 237 -10.11 25.31 2.50
C HIS A 237 -9.04 26.29 2.02
N LYS A 238 -9.18 26.88 0.82
CA LYS A 238 -8.24 27.83 0.21
C LYS A 238 -6.80 27.27 0.23
N PRO A 239 -6.58 26.09 -0.38
CA PRO A 239 -5.27 25.45 -0.36
C PRO A 239 -4.28 26.18 -1.27
N ASP A 240 -3.00 26.11 -0.91
CA ASP A 240 -1.87 26.49 -1.77
C ASP A 240 -1.48 25.34 -2.71
N GLY A 241 -1.85 24.09 -2.38
CA GLY A 241 -1.63 22.90 -3.20
C GLY A 241 -2.57 21.75 -2.82
N VAL A 242 -2.76 20.81 -3.74
CA VAL A 242 -3.60 19.62 -3.56
C VAL A 242 -2.75 18.35 -3.64
N PHE A 243 -2.95 17.48 -2.68
CA PHE A 243 -2.28 16.19 -2.62
C PHE A 243 -3.29 15.05 -2.85
N LEU A 244 -2.93 14.09 -3.72
CA LEU A 244 -3.74 12.89 -4.01
C LEU A 244 -3.03 11.69 -3.40
N SER A 245 -3.64 11.06 -2.40
CA SER A 245 -2.98 10.00 -1.63
C SER A 245 -2.89 8.67 -2.40
N ASN A 246 -2.12 7.75 -1.84
CA ASN A 246 -2.17 6.32 -2.18
C ASN A 246 -3.52 5.71 -1.79
N GLY A 247 -3.75 4.46 -2.18
CA GLY A 247 -4.94 3.70 -1.80
C GLY A 247 -5.06 2.38 -2.54
N PRO A 248 -6.01 1.52 -2.13
CA PRO A 248 -6.30 0.22 -2.72
C PRO A 248 -7.32 0.28 -3.86
N GLY A 249 -7.49 -0.85 -4.54
CA GLY A 249 -8.58 -1.11 -5.47
C GLY A 249 -8.27 -0.76 -6.92
N ASP A 250 -9.32 -0.82 -7.74
CA ASP A 250 -9.23 -0.51 -9.16
C ASP A 250 -9.30 1.02 -9.38
N PRO A 251 -8.27 1.62 -10.02
CA PRO A 251 -8.27 3.05 -10.30
C PRO A 251 -9.46 3.49 -11.18
N THR A 252 -10.01 2.62 -12.02
CA THR A 252 -11.17 2.97 -12.84
C THR A 252 -12.47 3.04 -12.01
N ALA A 253 -12.57 2.27 -10.95
CA ALA A 253 -13.70 2.31 -10.03
C ALA A 253 -13.68 3.59 -9.17
N THR A 254 -12.53 3.89 -8.54
CA THR A 254 -12.29 5.13 -7.79
C THR A 254 -12.38 6.36 -8.68
N GLY A 255 -11.93 6.25 -9.93
CA GLY A 255 -11.95 7.32 -10.93
C GLY A 255 -13.35 7.88 -11.24
N LYS A 256 -14.42 7.11 -11.02
CA LYS A 256 -15.79 7.56 -11.30
C LYS A 256 -16.14 8.85 -10.54
N TYR A 257 -15.60 9.05 -9.35
CA TYR A 257 -15.82 10.27 -8.55
C TYR A 257 -14.56 11.13 -8.42
N ALA A 258 -13.38 10.55 -8.37
CA ALA A 258 -12.14 11.31 -8.20
C ALA A 258 -11.74 12.08 -9.47
N VAL A 259 -11.87 11.47 -10.66
CA VAL A 259 -11.49 12.10 -11.94
C VAL A 259 -12.24 13.41 -12.20
N PRO A 260 -13.58 13.52 -12.05
CA PRO A 260 -14.29 14.78 -12.25
C PRO A 260 -13.79 15.91 -11.34
N VAL A 261 -13.45 15.61 -10.09
CA VAL A 261 -12.93 16.58 -9.13
C VAL A 261 -11.54 17.09 -9.58
N ILE A 262 -10.64 16.18 -9.94
CA ILE A 262 -9.30 16.53 -10.41
C ILE A 262 -9.38 17.34 -11.72
N GLN A 263 -10.24 16.95 -12.66
CA GLN A 263 -10.47 17.69 -13.90
C GLN A 263 -10.99 19.10 -13.66
N TYR A 264 -11.91 19.27 -12.69
CA TYR A 264 -12.39 20.57 -12.31
C TYR A 264 -11.26 21.47 -11.76
N LEU A 265 -10.42 20.94 -10.85
CA LEU A 265 -9.27 21.65 -10.31
C LEU A 265 -8.27 22.03 -11.41
N LEU A 266 -7.93 21.09 -12.28
CA LEU A 266 -7.03 21.34 -13.41
C LEU A 266 -7.55 22.42 -14.37
N LYS A 267 -8.85 22.51 -14.60
CA LYS A 267 -9.45 23.46 -15.52
C LYS A 267 -9.65 24.84 -14.93
N ASN A 268 -9.98 24.93 -13.65
CA ASN A 268 -10.46 26.18 -13.03
C ASN A 268 -9.47 26.80 -12.05
N THR A 269 -8.31 26.17 -11.82
CA THR A 269 -7.27 26.68 -10.92
C THR A 269 -5.88 26.43 -11.49
N ASP A 270 -4.88 27.14 -10.96
CA ASP A 270 -3.46 26.88 -11.22
C ASP A 270 -2.77 26.19 -10.03
N LEU A 271 -3.54 25.59 -9.13
CA LEU A 271 -3.01 24.93 -7.94
C LEU A 271 -2.01 23.82 -8.30
N PRO A 272 -0.86 23.75 -7.62
CA PRO A 272 0.01 22.60 -7.63
C PRO A 272 -0.73 21.33 -7.22
N ILE A 273 -0.50 20.24 -7.96
CA ILE A 273 -1.08 18.94 -7.63
C ILE A 273 0.04 17.90 -7.60
N PHE A 274 0.14 17.15 -6.50
CA PHE A 274 1.04 16.02 -6.35
C PHE A 274 0.27 14.74 -6.01
N GLY A 275 0.50 13.64 -6.74
CA GLY A 275 -0.16 12.36 -6.53
C GLY A 275 0.83 11.21 -6.29
N ILE A 276 0.48 10.31 -5.38
CA ILE A 276 1.26 9.10 -5.06
C ILE A 276 0.41 7.85 -5.28
N CYS A 277 0.97 6.85 -5.97
CA CYS A 277 0.41 5.52 -6.20
C CYS A 277 -1.01 5.58 -6.81
N LEU A 278 -2.09 5.33 -6.06
CA LEU A 278 -3.44 5.52 -6.58
C LEU A 278 -3.69 6.98 -7.01
N GLY A 279 -3.18 7.96 -6.27
CA GLY A 279 -3.26 9.38 -6.65
C GLY A 279 -2.55 9.70 -7.97
N HIS A 280 -1.46 9.00 -8.29
CA HIS A 280 -0.83 9.08 -9.60
C HIS A 280 -1.75 8.53 -10.71
N GLN A 281 -2.38 7.39 -10.45
CA GLN A 281 -3.33 6.78 -11.40
C GLN A 281 -4.57 7.66 -11.59
N MET A 282 -5.10 8.28 -10.51
CA MET A 282 -6.21 9.23 -10.58
C MET A 282 -5.85 10.45 -11.42
N LEU A 283 -4.64 11.01 -11.21
CA LEU A 283 -4.16 12.14 -12.01
C LEU A 283 -4.01 11.76 -13.50
N ALA A 284 -3.43 10.60 -13.78
CA ALA A 284 -3.27 10.11 -15.15
C ALA A 284 -4.62 9.94 -15.86
N LEU A 285 -5.61 9.32 -15.19
CA LEU A 285 -6.98 9.18 -15.71
C LEU A 285 -7.64 10.54 -15.94
N ALA A 286 -7.48 11.49 -15.03
CA ALA A 286 -8.03 12.84 -15.16
C ALA A 286 -7.42 13.63 -16.34
N LEU A 287 -6.16 13.37 -16.66
CA LEU A 287 -5.47 13.92 -17.83
C LEU A 287 -5.82 13.19 -19.14
N GLY A 288 -6.51 12.05 -19.09
CA GLY A 288 -6.99 11.30 -20.26
C GLY A 288 -6.17 10.06 -20.62
N ALA A 289 -5.21 9.67 -19.81
CA ALA A 289 -4.50 8.40 -19.95
C ALA A 289 -5.35 7.22 -19.46
N LYS A 290 -4.86 6.00 -19.64
CA LYS A 290 -5.52 4.76 -19.18
C LYS A 290 -4.65 4.05 -18.15
N THR A 291 -5.29 3.19 -17.36
CA THR A 291 -4.62 2.26 -16.45
C THR A 291 -4.82 0.82 -16.89
N ILE A 292 -3.88 -0.04 -16.52
CA ILE A 292 -3.89 -1.47 -16.83
C ILE A 292 -3.65 -2.28 -15.56
N LYS A 293 -4.32 -3.43 -15.43
CA LYS A 293 -4.02 -4.41 -14.37
C LYS A 293 -2.69 -5.09 -14.71
N MET A 294 -1.78 -5.14 -13.76
CA MET A 294 -0.51 -5.86 -13.87
C MET A 294 -0.69 -7.35 -13.59
N ASN A 295 0.19 -8.17 -14.12
CA ASN A 295 0.11 -9.62 -13.90
C ASN A 295 0.21 -10.01 -12.41
N HIS A 296 1.19 -9.47 -11.69
CA HIS A 296 1.40 -9.77 -10.26
C HIS A 296 1.74 -8.54 -9.41
N GLY A 297 1.68 -7.34 -10.01
CA GLY A 297 1.97 -6.08 -9.34
C GLY A 297 3.45 -5.90 -8.93
N HIS A 298 3.71 -4.77 -8.29
CA HIS A 298 4.99 -4.46 -7.67
C HIS A 298 4.78 -4.29 -6.16
N HIS A 299 5.46 -5.13 -5.35
CA HIS A 299 5.36 -5.09 -3.89
C HIS A 299 6.74 -5.34 -3.27
N GLY A 300 7.32 -4.31 -2.69
CA GLY A 300 8.64 -4.38 -2.07
C GLY A 300 9.32 -3.03 -1.95
N ALA A 301 10.48 -3.03 -1.29
CA ALA A 301 11.24 -1.81 -0.98
C ALA A 301 12.60 -1.77 -1.71
N ASN A 302 12.73 -2.45 -2.83
CA ASN A 302 13.98 -2.60 -3.59
C ASN A 302 13.78 -2.44 -5.10
N HIS A 303 12.80 -1.63 -5.52
CA HIS A 303 12.47 -1.41 -6.92
C HIS A 303 13.34 -0.27 -7.50
N PRO A 304 14.19 -0.54 -8.51
CA PRO A 304 14.96 0.50 -9.17
C PRO A 304 14.08 1.26 -10.15
N VAL A 305 14.02 2.57 -9.98
CA VAL A 305 13.27 3.50 -10.83
C VAL A 305 14.25 4.50 -11.42
N LYS A 306 14.20 4.71 -12.72
CA LYS A 306 15.01 5.72 -13.41
C LYS A 306 14.21 7.00 -13.60
N GLU A 307 14.75 8.11 -13.14
CA GLU A 307 14.25 9.45 -13.40
C GLU A 307 14.83 9.93 -14.75
N HIS A 308 13.96 10.36 -15.68
CA HIS A 308 14.38 10.64 -17.07
C HIS A 308 15.22 11.90 -17.22
N SER A 309 14.94 12.96 -16.45
CA SER A 309 15.59 14.27 -16.64
C SER A 309 17.06 14.25 -16.21
N SER A 310 17.36 13.61 -15.10
CA SER A 310 18.72 13.48 -14.55
C SER A 310 19.42 12.19 -14.97
N GLY A 311 18.66 11.18 -15.40
CA GLY A 311 19.15 9.82 -15.63
C GLY A 311 19.49 9.04 -14.34
N LYS A 312 19.21 9.61 -13.17
CA LYS A 312 19.46 8.99 -11.87
C LYS A 312 18.57 7.77 -11.67
N VAL A 313 19.11 6.75 -11.02
CA VAL A 313 18.36 5.58 -10.55
C VAL A 313 18.16 5.68 -9.07
N GLU A 314 16.92 5.56 -8.64
CA GLU A 314 16.52 5.56 -7.24
C GLU A 314 16.00 4.18 -6.86
N ILE A 315 16.29 3.75 -5.64
CA ILE A 315 15.69 2.54 -5.09
C ILE A 315 14.44 2.95 -4.32
N THR A 316 13.31 2.38 -4.69
CA THR A 316 12.00 2.83 -4.24
C THR A 316 11.20 1.72 -3.58
N SER A 317 10.23 2.11 -2.76
CA SER A 317 9.17 1.25 -2.26
C SER A 317 7.98 1.28 -3.21
N MET A 318 7.40 0.11 -3.49
CA MET A 318 6.23 -0.04 -4.35
C MET A 318 5.18 -0.97 -3.72
N ASN A 319 3.92 -0.62 -3.93
CA ASN A 319 2.77 -1.43 -3.56
C ASN A 319 1.58 -1.12 -4.47
N HIS A 320 1.53 -1.73 -5.65
CA HIS A 320 0.44 -1.53 -6.59
C HIS A 320 0.24 -2.73 -7.53
N GLY A 321 -1.03 -3.03 -7.85
CA GLY A 321 -1.42 -4.05 -8.83
C GLY A 321 -1.90 -3.48 -10.17
N PHE A 322 -1.95 -2.14 -10.29
CA PHE A 322 -2.31 -1.42 -11.52
C PHE A 322 -1.21 -0.42 -11.86
N ALA A 323 -1.06 -0.10 -13.14
CA ALA A 323 -0.10 0.88 -13.64
C ALA A 323 -0.73 1.79 -14.69
N VAL A 324 -0.17 2.98 -14.87
CA VAL A 324 -0.53 3.87 -15.99
C VAL A 324 0.06 3.30 -17.28
N ASP A 325 -0.77 3.20 -18.32
CA ASP A 325 -0.32 2.83 -19.66
C ASP A 325 0.35 4.05 -20.33
N ALA A 326 1.66 4.06 -20.33
CA ALA A 326 2.48 5.16 -20.88
C ALA A 326 2.17 5.45 -22.36
N GLN A 327 1.70 4.44 -23.13
CA GLN A 327 1.36 4.62 -24.55
C GLN A 327 0.08 5.47 -24.74
N THR A 328 -0.70 5.66 -23.69
CA THR A 328 -1.95 6.43 -23.71
C THR A 328 -1.78 7.86 -23.20
N LEU A 329 -0.59 8.27 -22.79
CA LEU A 329 -0.32 9.61 -22.29
C LEU A 329 -0.68 10.65 -23.35
N PRO A 330 -1.54 11.65 -23.04
CA PRO A 330 -1.94 12.66 -24.00
C PRO A 330 -0.82 13.69 -24.24
N LYS A 331 -0.94 14.44 -25.33
CA LYS A 331 -0.02 15.55 -25.63
C LYS A 331 0.03 16.54 -24.46
N GLY A 332 1.25 16.90 -24.02
CA GLY A 332 1.48 17.80 -22.90
C GLY A 332 1.57 17.09 -21.54
N VAL A 333 1.52 15.76 -21.53
CA VAL A 333 1.85 14.94 -20.34
C VAL A 333 3.10 14.13 -20.66
N GLU A 334 4.11 14.24 -19.82
CA GLU A 334 5.42 13.60 -19.99
C GLU A 334 5.62 12.52 -18.95
N GLU A 335 6.15 11.36 -19.36
CA GLU A 335 6.68 10.37 -18.45
C GLU A 335 7.95 10.90 -17.79
N THR A 336 8.02 10.84 -16.46
CA THR A 336 9.16 11.32 -15.67
C THR A 336 10.01 10.20 -15.11
N HIS A 337 9.39 9.08 -14.78
CA HIS A 337 10.03 7.95 -14.13
C HIS A 337 9.58 6.63 -14.76
N VAL A 338 10.50 5.67 -14.84
CA VAL A 338 10.25 4.34 -15.40
C VAL A 338 10.87 3.24 -14.53
N SER A 339 10.13 2.14 -14.33
CA SER A 339 10.63 0.94 -13.65
C SER A 339 11.72 0.27 -14.49
N LEU A 340 12.88 -0.04 -13.88
CA LEU A 340 13.93 -0.81 -14.54
C LEU A 340 13.69 -2.32 -14.51
N PHE A 341 12.65 -2.80 -13.83
CA PHE A 341 12.30 -4.21 -13.86
C PHE A 341 11.51 -4.62 -15.11
N ASP A 342 10.57 -3.77 -15.53
CA ASP A 342 9.63 -4.14 -16.60
C ASP A 342 9.26 -2.98 -17.55
N GLY A 343 9.81 -1.79 -17.33
CA GLY A 343 9.53 -0.62 -18.16
C GLY A 343 8.17 0.04 -17.90
N SER A 344 7.46 -0.34 -16.82
CA SER A 344 6.19 0.30 -16.46
C SER A 344 6.39 1.76 -16.06
N ASN A 345 5.38 2.59 -16.33
CA ASN A 345 5.39 4.00 -15.93
C ASN A 345 5.44 4.14 -14.41
N CYS A 346 6.33 4.99 -13.93
CA CYS A 346 6.51 5.27 -12.51
C CYS A 346 6.36 6.75 -12.15
N GLY A 347 6.00 7.61 -13.11
CA GLY A 347 5.74 9.01 -12.84
C GLY A 347 5.39 9.79 -14.09
N ILE A 348 4.57 10.81 -13.90
CA ILE A 348 4.17 11.76 -14.96
C ILE A 348 4.23 13.18 -14.45
N LYS A 349 4.35 14.15 -15.39
CA LYS A 349 4.16 15.57 -15.15
C LYS A 349 3.38 16.22 -16.30
N MET A 350 2.64 17.27 -15.99
CA MET A 350 1.97 18.12 -16.98
C MET A 350 2.91 19.25 -17.41
N SER A 351 3.16 19.38 -18.73
CA SER A 351 4.03 20.45 -19.24
C SER A 351 3.46 21.84 -18.93
N GLY A 352 4.31 22.71 -18.43
CA GLY A 352 3.95 24.12 -18.15
C GLY A 352 3.08 24.34 -16.92
N ARG A 353 2.81 23.30 -16.11
CA ARG A 353 2.05 23.42 -14.86
C ARG A 353 2.73 22.67 -13.70
N PRO A 354 2.59 23.10 -12.46
CA PRO A 354 3.14 22.45 -11.27
C PRO A 354 2.28 21.23 -10.87
N VAL A 355 2.07 20.31 -11.82
CA VAL A 355 1.24 19.11 -11.66
C VAL A 355 2.06 17.89 -12.02
N PHE A 356 2.30 17.02 -11.04
CA PHE A 356 3.10 15.81 -11.23
C PHE A 356 2.68 14.69 -10.26
N SER A 357 3.11 13.48 -10.55
CA SER A 357 2.82 12.34 -9.69
C SER A 357 3.81 11.20 -9.91
N VAL A 358 3.89 10.30 -8.92
CA VAL A 358 4.73 9.11 -8.95
C VAL A 358 3.98 7.87 -8.52
N GLN A 359 4.31 6.72 -9.14
CA GLN A 359 3.71 5.43 -8.81
C GLN A 359 4.31 4.83 -7.54
N HIS A 360 5.59 5.06 -7.31
CA HIS A 360 6.31 4.59 -6.12
C HIS A 360 5.97 5.44 -4.88
N HIS A 361 6.39 4.96 -3.71
CA HIS A 361 6.14 5.57 -2.41
C HIS A 361 7.38 6.33 -1.92
N PRO A 362 7.48 7.67 -2.14
CA PRO A 362 8.63 8.47 -1.69
C PRO A 362 8.70 8.63 -0.17
N GLU A 363 7.59 8.37 0.53
CA GLU A 363 7.53 8.34 1.99
C GLU A 363 8.18 7.08 2.58
N ALA A 364 8.44 6.05 1.76
CA ALA A 364 8.90 4.74 2.20
C ALA A 364 7.93 4.07 3.22
N SER A 365 8.44 3.64 4.38
CA SER A 365 7.66 3.03 5.47
C SER A 365 6.88 1.78 5.05
N PRO A 366 7.64 0.65 4.81
CA PRO A 366 9.10 0.56 4.85
C PRO A 366 9.78 0.96 3.55
N GLY A 367 11.08 1.19 3.61
CA GLY A 367 11.92 1.31 2.42
C GLY A 367 12.93 2.45 2.45
N PRO A 368 13.68 2.62 1.35
CA PRO A 368 14.65 3.68 1.18
C PRO A 368 13.99 5.04 0.98
N GLN A 369 14.74 6.10 1.28
CA GLN A 369 14.26 7.49 1.25
C GLN A 369 14.83 8.28 0.07
N ASP A 370 15.29 7.62 -0.97
CA ASP A 370 15.93 8.24 -2.13
C ASP A 370 15.04 9.30 -2.80
N SER A 371 13.73 9.05 -2.82
CA SER A 371 12.73 9.90 -3.49
C SER A 371 12.06 10.92 -2.56
N PHE A 372 12.50 11.06 -1.30
CA PHE A 372 11.88 12.01 -0.35
C PHE A 372 11.88 13.46 -0.85
N TYR A 373 12.83 13.85 -1.68
CA TYR A 373 12.92 15.19 -2.27
C TYR A 373 11.65 15.61 -3.03
N LEU A 374 10.82 14.67 -3.47
CA LEU A 374 9.56 14.96 -4.17
C LEU A 374 8.57 15.75 -3.31
N PHE A 375 8.57 15.56 -1.98
CA PHE A 375 7.77 16.39 -1.08
C PHE A 375 8.28 17.84 -1.03
N ASN A 376 9.60 18.03 -1.00
CA ASN A 376 10.21 19.35 -1.06
C ASN A 376 9.98 20.02 -2.43
N GLN A 377 10.03 19.24 -3.51
CA GLN A 377 9.69 19.72 -4.85
C GLN A 377 8.23 20.21 -4.91
N PHE A 378 7.29 19.47 -4.31
CA PHE A 378 5.90 19.89 -4.25
C PHE A 378 5.73 21.21 -3.48
N VAL A 379 6.40 21.36 -2.33
CA VAL A 379 6.38 22.61 -1.56
C VAL A 379 6.95 23.77 -2.35
N ALA A 380 8.08 23.57 -3.05
CA ALA A 380 8.68 24.61 -3.88
C ALA A 380 7.79 25.10 -5.03
N THR A 381 6.77 24.34 -5.42
CA THR A 381 5.79 24.79 -6.43
C THR A 381 4.71 25.71 -5.87
N MET A 382 4.63 25.88 -4.55
CA MET A 382 3.70 26.77 -3.85
C MET A 382 4.34 28.10 -3.44
N GLU A 383 5.66 28.26 -3.64
CA GLU A 383 6.40 29.51 -3.44
C GLU A 383 6.29 30.40 -4.68
#